data_b6ceae20159ab5ba8179e63a7ded048c
#
_entry.id   b6ceae20159ab5ba8179e63a7ded048c
#
_cell.length_a   1.000
_cell.length_b   1.000
_cell.length_c   1.000
_cell.angle_alpha   90.00
_cell.angle_beta   90.00
_cell.angle_gamma   90.00
#
_symmetry.space_group_name_H-M   'P 1'
#
loop_
_entity.id
_entity.type
_entity.pdbx_description
1 polymer ?
#
loop_
_entity_poly.entity_id
_entity_poly.type
_entity_poly.pdbx_seq_one_letter_code
_entity_poly.pdbx_strand_id
1 'polypeptide(L)'
;QAAFDTAAKTNPKVAPMPLPECTAMSQGYIGYHLQQGMRRTLRANGMPWQVATVVTQVVVDPDDPAFGEPTKPIGAFYDEAAAQQMMRDDPSLRMREDSGRGWRRVVASPKPVDIAERRSILNLLDSEYIVIACGGGGVPVVRDAHGDYYGVDAVIDKDFASACLAEAVGADYLFILTAVDHVCLNFG
;
A
#
# COMPACT_ATOMS: atom_id res chain seq x y z
N GLN A 1 10.86 3.44 4.28
CA GLN A 1 11.97 3.14 3.37
C GLN A 1 13.10 4.16 3.54
N ALA A 2 12.89 5.47 3.37
CA ALA A 2 13.95 6.50 3.44
C ALA A 2 14.84 6.39 4.70
N ALA A 3 14.27 6.08 5.86
CA ALA A 3 15.05 5.89 7.08
C ALA A 3 15.99 4.67 7.01
N PHE A 4 15.53 3.56 6.43
CA PHE A 4 16.35 2.37 6.21
C PHE A 4 17.44 2.61 5.16
N ASP A 5 17.11 3.30 4.08
CA ASP A 5 18.08 3.66 3.04
C ASP A 5 19.19 4.58 3.61
N THR A 6 18.81 5.55 4.46
CA THR A 6 19.77 6.39 5.16
C THR A 6 20.65 5.58 6.12
N ALA A 7 20.05 4.69 6.90
CA ALA A 7 20.78 3.83 7.82
C ALA A 7 21.77 2.90 7.07
N ALA A 8 21.36 2.32 5.94
CA ALA A 8 22.22 1.48 5.12
C ALA A 8 23.41 2.26 4.50
N LYS A 9 23.20 3.52 4.10
CA LYS A 9 24.27 4.39 3.59
C LYS A 9 25.30 4.76 4.66
N THR A 10 24.86 4.88 5.92
CA THR A 10 25.74 5.29 7.04
C THR A 10 26.37 4.11 7.79
N ASN A 11 25.78 2.93 7.69
CA ASN A 11 26.25 1.71 8.34
C ASN A 11 26.14 0.50 7.41
N PRO A 12 27.27 -0.02 6.87
CA PRO A 12 27.27 -1.13 5.92
C PRO A 12 26.75 -2.46 6.50
N LYS A 13 26.52 -2.54 7.81
CA LYS A 13 25.87 -3.70 8.45
C LYS A 13 24.34 -3.65 8.40
N VAL A 14 23.77 -2.54 7.98
CA VAL A 14 22.33 -2.37 7.82
C VAL A 14 21.99 -2.57 6.35
N ALA A 15 21.23 -3.61 6.04
CA ALA A 15 20.73 -3.81 4.68
C ALA A 15 19.66 -2.77 4.33
N PRO A 16 19.61 -2.28 3.09
CA PRO A 16 18.48 -1.49 2.62
C PRO A 16 17.20 -2.34 2.71
N MET A 17 16.09 -1.68 3.05
CA MET A 17 14.79 -2.35 3.16
C MET A 17 14.00 -2.11 1.88
N PRO A 18 13.69 -3.14 1.09
CA PRO A 18 12.89 -3.00 -0.13
C PRO A 18 11.50 -2.41 0.15
N LEU A 19 10.89 -1.83 -0.87
CA LEU A 19 9.60 -1.15 -0.73
C LEU A 19 8.46 -2.10 -0.31
N PRO A 20 8.36 -3.35 -0.82
CA PRO A 20 7.34 -4.29 -0.39
C PRO A 20 7.38 -4.59 1.11
N GLU A 21 8.56 -4.81 1.67
CA GLU A 21 8.76 -5.08 3.11
C GLU A 21 8.41 -3.84 3.95
N CYS A 22 8.77 -2.64 3.48
CA CYS A 22 8.36 -1.39 4.13
C CYS A 22 6.83 -1.24 4.14
N THR A 23 6.17 -1.65 3.06
CA THR A 23 4.70 -1.65 2.97
C THR A 23 4.10 -2.63 3.96
N ALA A 24 4.62 -3.85 4.05
CA ALA A 24 4.17 -4.86 5.02
C ALA A 24 4.34 -4.38 6.47
N MET A 25 5.50 -3.79 6.81
CA MET A 25 5.74 -3.18 8.12
C MET A 25 4.74 -2.06 8.43
N SER A 26 4.42 -1.23 7.44
CA SER A 26 3.42 -0.16 7.55
C SER A 26 2.03 -0.69 7.86
N GLN A 27 1.61 -1.77 7.21
CA GLN A 27 0.35 -2.44 7.49
C GLN A 27 0.28 -2.94 8.94
N GLY A 28 1.34 -3.60 9.42
CA GLY A 28 1.43 -4.05 10.80
C GLY A 28 1.34 -2.90 11.80
N TYR A 29 2.10 -1.83 11.58
CA TYR A 29 2.11 -0.65 12.44
C TYR A 29 0.74 0.04 12.51
N ILE A 30 0.15 0.37 11.37
CA ILE A 30 -1.15 1.04 11.31
C ILE A 30 -2.26 0.11 11.81
N GLY A 31 -2.22 -1.15 11.40
CA GLY A 31 -3.17 -2.18 11.82
C GLY A 31 -3.19 -2.38 13.32
N TYR A 32 -2.03 -2.37 13.97
CA TYR A 32 -1.93 -2.42 15.44
C TYR A 32 -2.75 -1.28 16.10
N HIS A 33 -2.56 -0.04 15.67
CA HIS A 33 -3.27 1.10 16.25
C HIS A 33 -4.77 1.04 15.99
N LEU A 34 -5.18 0.72 14.76
CA LEU A 34 -6.60 0.56 14.39
C LEU A 34 -7.25 -0.55 15.22
N GLN A 35 -6.58 -1.70 15.32
CA GLN A 35 -7.07 -2.85 16.10
C GLN A 35 -7.28 -2.49 17.58
N GLN A 36 -6.34 -1.76 18.18
CA GLN A 36 -6.49 -1.28 19.56
C GLN A 36 -7.66 -0.32 19.74
N GLY A 37 -7.81 0.65 18.83
CA GLY A 37 -8.91 1.61 18.83
C GLY A 37 -10.27 0.93 18.68
N MET A 38 -10.41 0.06 17.68
CA MET A 38 -11.65 -0.68 17.41
C MET A 38 -12.05 -1.59 18.58
N ARG A 39 -11.11 -2.37 19.12
CA ARG A 39 -11.39 -3.24 20.29
C ARG A 39 -11.89 -2.45 21.50
N ARG A 40 -11.31 -1.28 21.74
CA ARG A 40 -11.75 -0.39 22.82
C ARG A 40 -13.19 0.06 22.61
N THR A 41 -13.52 0.50 21.39
CA THR A 41 -14.86 0.98 21.02
C THR A 41 -15.89 -0.16 21.11
N LEU A 42 -15.58 -1.33 20.55
CA LEU A 42 -16.47 -2.50 20.61
C LEU A 42 -16.77 -2.89 22.05
N ARG A 43 -15.75 -2.99 22.90
CA ARG A 43 -15.94 -3.32 24.31
C ARG A 43 -16.78 -2.27 25.04
N ALA A 44 -16.54 -0.98 24.79
CA ALA A 44 -17.30 0.10 25.41
C ALA A 44 -18.78 0.08 25.02
N ASN A 45 -19.13 -0.48 23.86
CA ASN A 45 -20.49 -0.63 23.37
C ASN A 45 -21.08 -2.05 23.57
N GLY A 46 -20.40 -2.92 24.33
CA GLY A 46 -20.88 -4.27 24.61
C GLY A 46 -20.93 -5.20 23.39
N MET A 47 -20.18 -4.88 22.33
CA MET A 47 -20.14 -5.67 21.10
C MET A 47 -19.15 -6.83 21.22
N PRO A 48 -19.53 -8.08 20.89
CA PRO A 48 -18.69 -9.27 21.12
C PRO A 48 -17.62 -9.48 20.03
N TRP A 49 -17.67 -8.73 18.95
CA TRP A 49 -16.82 -8.96 17.78
C TRP A 49 -15.33 -8.81 18.07
N GLN A 50 -14.56 -9.66 17.43
CA GLN A 50 -13.10 -9.61 17.47
C GLN A 50 -12.57 -8.79 16.29
N VAL A 51 -11.35 -8.28 16.42
CA VAL A 51 -10.67 -7.51 15.36
C VAL A 51 -9.36 -8.19 15.03
N ALA A 52 -9.10 -8.41 13.75
CA ALA A 52 -7.85 -8.95 13.24
C ALA A 52 -7.26 -8.04 12.17
N THR A 53 -5.94 -7.87 12.20
CA THR A 53 -5.19 -7.22 11.11
C THR A 53 -4.50 -8.29 10.29
N VAL A 54 -4.69 -8.23 8.98
CA VAL A 54 -4.05 -9.14 8.01
C VAL A 54 -3.08 -8.32 7.17
N VAL A 55 -1.80 -8.69 7.19
CA VAL A 55 -0.84 -8.19 6.19
C VAL A 55 -1.29 -8.76 4.86
N THR A 56 -1.66 -7.87 3.94
CA THR A 56 -2.33 -8.23 2.70
C THR A 56 -1.41 -8.00 1.51
N GLN A 57 -1.27 -9.03 0.69
CA GLN A 57 -0.57 -9.00 -0.59
C GLN A 57 -1.60 -8.82 -1.70
N VAL A 58 -1.34 -7.87 -2.60
CA VAL A 58 -2.21 -7.55 -3.72
C VAL A 58 -1.51 -7.96 -5.00
N VAL A 59 -2.09 -8.92 -5.70
CA VAL A 59 -1.54 -9.44 -6.95
C VAL A 59 -1.72 -8.43 -8.06
N VAL A 60 -0.66 -8.19 -8.82
CA VAL A 60 -0.65 -7.32 -9.99
C VAL A 60 -0.13 -8.06 -11.22
N ASP A 61 -0.50 -7.58 -12.39
CA ASP A 61 0.03 -8.07 -13.65
C ASP A 61 1.48 -7.58 -13.82
N PRO A 62 2.49 -8.47 -14.02
CA PRO A 62 3.85 -8.06 -14.27
C PRO A 62 4.02 -7.22 -15.54
N ASP A 63 3.11 -7.35 -16.50
CA ASP A 63 3.10 -6.63 -17.76
C ASP A 63 2.26 -5.34 -17.72
N ASP A 64 1.76 -4.92 -16.54
CA ASP A 64 1.00 -3.67 -16.40
C ASP A 64 1.84 -2.48 -16.90
N PRO A 65 1.29 -1.65 -17.81
CA PRO A 65 2.00 -0.50 -18.37
C PRO A 65 2.52 0.50 -17.34
N ALA A 66 1.94 0.53 -16.14
CA ALA A 66 2.39 1.38 -15.04
C ALA A 66 3.86 1.11 -14.63
N PHE A 67 4.38 -0.10 -14.85
CA PHE A 67 5.79 -0.40 -14.59
C PHE A 67 6.73 0.33 -15.55
N GLY A 68 6.30 0.56 -16.80
CA GLY A 68 7.04 1.34 -17.79
C GLY A 68 6.99 2.85 -17.55
N GLU A 69 5.93 3.34 -16.91
CA GLU A 69 5.70 4.76 -16.66
C GLU A 69 5.30 5.03 -15.20
N PRO A 70 6.28 5.07 -14.26
CA PRO A 70 6.02 5.38 -12.86
C PRO A 70 5.45 6.79 -12.66
N THR A 71 4.28 6.89 -12.01
CA THR A 71 3.58 8.16 -11.79
C THR A 71 3.13 8.39 -10.36
N LYS A 72 3.10 7.36 -9.50
CA LYS A 72 2.59 7.46 -8.13
C LYS A 72 3.60 8.13 -7.21
N PRO A 73 3.34 9.36 -6.69
CA PRO A 73 4.27 10.04 -5.80
C PRO A 73 4.32 9.37 -4.41
N ILE A 74 5.52 9.15 -3.90
CA ILE A 74 5.76 8.60 -2.56
C ILE A 74 6.85 9.37 -1.81
N GLY A 75 6.91 9.20 -0.50
CA GLY A 75 7.98 9.73 0.35
C GLY A 75 7.91 11.23 0.60
N ALA A 76 9.04 11.81 0.97
CA ALA A 76 9.20 13.22 1.30
C ALA A 76 9.23 14.12 0.06
N PHE A 77 9.03 15.42 0.30
CA PHE A 77 9.24 16.47 -0.71
C PHE A 77 10.70 16.93 -0.68
N TYR A 78 11.24 17.19 -1.85
CA TYR A 78 12.58 17.70 -2.10
C TYR A 78 12.52 18.95 -2.97
N ASP A 79 13.50 19.82 -2.86
CA ASP A 79 13.71 20.86 -3.87
C ASP A 79 14.26 20.26 -5.18
N GLU A 80 14.18 21.01 -6.25
CA GLU A 80 14.59 20.54 -7.57
C GLU A 80 16.08 20.15 -7.62
N ALA A 81 16.94 20.93 -6.97
CA ALA A 81 18.39 20.69 -6.99
C ALA A 81 18.73 19.37 -6.28
N ALA A 82 18.11 19.11 -5.14
CA ALA A 82 18.24 17.84 -4.42
C ALA A 82 17.68 16.66 -5.22
N ALA A 83 16.52 16.81 -5.84
CA ALA A 83 15.91 15.77 -6.68
C ALA A 83 16.80 15.42 -7.88
N GLN A 84 17.34 16.41 -8.58
CA GLN A 84 18.26 16.24 -9.70
C GLN A 84 19.56 15.54 -9.25
N GLN A 85 20.09 15.89 -8.07
CA GLN A 85 21.27 15.23 -7.53
C GLN A 85 20.98 13.76 -7.21
N MET A 86 19.85 13.47 -6.58
CA MET A 86 19.43 12.08 -6.25
C MET A 86 19.29 11.22 -7.51
N MET A 87 18.73 11.75 -8.60
CA MET A 87 18.60 11.04 -9.89
C MET A 87 19.95 10.84 -10.59
N ARG A 88 20.95 11.72 -10.35
CA ARG A 88 22.33 11.49 -10.83
C ARG A 88 23.05 10.40 -10.05
N ASP A 89 22.83 10.37 -8.74
CA ASP A 89 23.46 9.40 -7.84
C ASP A 89 22.85 8.00 -7.98
N ASP A 90 21.56 7.93 -8.34
CA ASP A 90 20.82 6.69 -8.58
C ASP A 90 19.98 6.83 -9.87
N PRO A 91 20.48 6.34 -11.02
CA PRO A 91 19.77 6.42 -12.32
C PRO A 91 18.45 5.61 -12.38
N SER A 92 18.21 4.70 -11.43
CA SER A 92 16.95 3.95 -11.33
C SER A 92 15.85 4.78 -10.69
N LEU A 93 16.21 5.79 -9.91
CA LEU A 93 15.29 6.67 -9.22
C LEU A 93 14.55 7.57 -10.22
N ARG A 94 13.24 7.66 -10.06
CA ARG A 94 12.39 8.60 -10.80
C ARG A 94 11.81 9.60 -9.83
N MET A 95 11.94 10.88 -10.17
CA MET A 95 11.38 11.98 -9.39
C MET A 95 10.52 12.84 -10.30
N ARG A 96 9.40 13.35 -9.77
CA ARG A 96 8.53 14.31 -10.45
C ARG A 96 8.12 15.42 -9.48
N GLU A 97 7.86 16.58 -10.05
CA GLU A 97 7.23 17.69 -9.34
C GLU A 97 5.79 17.30 -8.96
N ASP A 98 5.37 17.60 -7.73
CA ASP A 98 4.06 17.22 -7.19
C ASP A 98 3.29 18.49 -6.76
N SER A 99 2.53 19.03 -7.68
CA SER A 99 1.49 20.04 -7.44
C SER A 99 1.99 21.33 -6.76
N GLY A 100 3.15 21.84 -7.15
CA GLY A 100 3.75 23.07 -6.62
C GLY A 100 4.38 22.94 -5.24
N ARG A 101 4.38 21.72 -4.66
CA ARG A 101 4.89 21.46 -3.30
C ARG A 101 6.34 21.00 -3.27
N GLY A 102 6.91 20.70 -4.44
CA GLY A 102 8.27 20.19 -4.60
C GLY A 102 8.32 18.84 -5.31
N TRP A 103 9.49 18.26 -5.37
CA TRP A 103 9.76 17.01 -6.07
C TRP A 103 9.60 15.80 -5.15
N ARG A 104 9.04 14.74 -5.69
CA ARG A 104 8.90 13.46 -4.97
C ARG A 104 9.36 12.29 -5.84
N ARG A 105 9.82 11.22 -5.18
CA ARG A 105 9.99 9.94 -5.84
C ARG A 105 8.65 9.46 -6.40
N VAL A 106 8.66 8.96 -7.64
CA VAL A 106 7.51 8.29 -8.23
C VAL A 106 7.83 6.82 -8.46
N VAL A 107 6.82 5.97 -8.24
CA VAL A 107 6.88 4.53 -8.45
C VAL A 107 5.72 4.08 -9.32
N ALA A 108 5.78 2.86 -9.82
CA ALA A 108 4.68 2.23 -10.53
C ALA A 108 3.43 2.15 -9.64
N SER A 109 2.25 2.28 -10.24
CA SER A 109 0.97 2.06 -9.55
C SER A 109 0.08 1.15 -10.43
N PRO A 110 0.43 -0.15 -10.51
CA PRO A 110 -0.32 -1.11 -11.31
C PRO A 110 -1.72 -1.34 -10.71
N LYS A 111 -2.63 -1.82 -11.54
CA LYS A 111 -3.99 -2.17 -11.10
C LYS A 111 -3.96 -3.47 -10.30
N PRO A 112 -4.73 -3.57 -9.22
CA PRO A 112 -4.91 -4.83 -8.49
C PRO A 112 -5.67 -5.84 -9.36
N VAL A 113 -5.24 -7.10 -9.31
CA VAL A 113 -5.85 -8.22 -10.03
C VAL A 113 -6.52 -9.19 -9.06
N ASP A 114 -5.90 -9.44 -7.90
CA ASP A 114 -6.41 -10.36 -6.89
C ASP A 114 -5.80 -10.05 -5.52
N ILE A 115 -6.39 -10.64 -4.48
CA ILE A 115 -5.93 -10.55 -3.09
C ILE A 115 -5.43 -11.93 -2.65
N ALA A 116 -4.15 -12.06 -2.36
CA ALA A 116 -3.53 -13.35 -2.02
C ALA A 116 -4.17 -13.98 -0.76
N GLU A 117 -4.47 -13.17 0.24
CA GLU A 117 -5.08 -13.60 1.50
C GLU A 117 -6.61 -13.69 1.47
N ARG A 118 -7.25 -13.60 0.28
CA ARG A 118 -8.71 -13.62 0.11
C ARG A 118 -9.38 -14.72 0.94
N ARG A 119 -8.89 -15.95 0.86
CA ARG A 119 -9.48 -17.08 1.60
C ARG A 119 -9.38 -16.92 3.11
N SER A 120 -8.24 -16.41 3.60
CA SER A 120 -8.04 -16.15 5.02
C SER A 120 -8.98 -15.05 5.53
N ILE A 121 -9.15 -13.99 4.72
CA ILE A 121 -10.06 -12.89 5.03
C ILE A 121 -11.51 -13.39 5.08
N LEU A 122 -11.96 -14.16 4.11
CA LEU A 122 -13.31 -14.76 4.09
C LEU A 122 -13.56 -15.63 5.33
N ASN A 123 -12.61 -16.50 5.72
CA ASN A 123 -12.75 -17.33 6.92
C ASN A 123 -12.85 -16.49 8.20
N LEU A 124 -12.15 -15.37 8.29
CA LEU A 124 -12.27 -14.43 9.41
C LEU A 124 -13.64 -13.75 9.42
N LEU A 125 -14.13 -13.31 8.27
CA LEU A 125 -15.46 -12.71 8.14
C LEU A 125 -16.57 -13.70 8.53
N ASP A 126 -16.50 -14.94 8.04
CA ASP A 126 -17.42 -16.02 8.42
C ASP A 126 -17.40 -16.34 9.93
N SER A 127 -16.27 -16.07 10.58
CA SER A 127 -16.11 -16.22 12.02
C SER A 127 -16.43 -14.93 12.81
N GLU A 128 -17.16 -14.00 12.19
CA GLU A 128 -17.62 -12.72 12.78
C GLU A 128 -16.49 -11.77 13.24
N TYR A 129 -15.33 -11.82 12.57
CA TYR A 129 -14.26 -10.87 12.81
C TYR A 129 -14.47 -9.59 11.99
N ILE A 130 -14.11 -8.46 12.58
CA ILE A 130 -13.83 -7.23 11.83
C ILE A 130 -12.39 -7.35 11.32
N VAL A 131 -12.22 -7.33 10.01
CA VAL A 131 -10.91 -7.53 9.37
C VAL A 131 -10.34 -6.20 8.88
N ILE A 132 -9.13 -5.90 9.28
CA ILE A 132 -8.33 -4.79 8.76
C ILE A 132 -7.37 -5.37 7.72
N ALA A 133 -7.58 -5.04 6.47
CA ALA A 133 -6.84 -5.59 5.33
C ALA A 133 -6.46 -4.48 4.34
N CYS A 134 -5.60 -4.77 3.38
CA CYS A 134 -5.14 -3.88 2.32
C CYS A 134 -4.62 -2.52 2.81
N GLY A 135 -4.01 -2.45 4.01
CA GLY A 135 -3.47 -1.21 4.56
C GLY A 135 -2.49 -0.53 3.58
N GLY A 136 -2.72 0.77 3.29
CA GLY A 136 -1.92 1.53 2.33
C GLY A 136 -2.05 1.11 0.86
N GLY A 137 -2.97 0.20 0.53
CA GLY A 137 -3.17 -0.39 -0.79
C GLY A 137 -2.67 -1.85 -0.90
N GLY A 138 -2.12 -2.40 0.18
CA GLY A 138 -1.54 -3.75 0.20
C GLY A 138 -0.09 -3.80 -0.31
N VAL A 139 0.57 -4.94 -0.11
CA VAL A 139 1.91 -5.21 -0.66
C VAL A 139 1.75 -5.68 -2.11
N PRO A 140 2.26 -4.92 -3.09
CA PRO A 140 2.18 -5.37 -4.48
C PRO A 140 3.08 -6.58 -4.72
N VAL A 141 2.49 -7.63 -5.29
CA VAL A 141 3.20 -8.86 -5.61
C VAL A 141 2.84 -9.34 -7.02
N VAL A 142 3.79 -9.97 -7.68
CA VAL A 142 3.55 -10.76 -8.88
C VAL A 142 3.56 -12.24 -8.55
N ARG A 143 2.83 -13.03 -9.31
CA ARG A 143 2.76 -14.48 -9.16
C ARG A 143 3.53 -15.14 -10.28
N ASP A 144 4.45 -16.03 -9.94
CA ASP A 144 5.21 -16.78 -10.94
C ASP A 144 4.45 -18.01 -11.47
N ALA A 145 5.08 -18.72 -12.39
CA ALA A 145 4.52 -19.93 -13.01
C ALA A 145 4.36 -21.11 -12.02
N HIS A 146 5.04 -21.09 -10.88
CA HIS A 146 4.91 -22.09 -9.81
C HIS A 146 3.81 -21.73 -8.80
N GLY A 147 3.32 -20.49 -8.85
CA GLY A 147 2.31 -19.97 -7.94
C GLY A 147 2.87 -19.22 -6.74
N ASP A 148 4.20 -19.01 -6.68
CA ASP A 148 4.85 -18.25 -5.63
C ASP A 148 4.70 -16.75 -5.86
N TYR A 149 4.67 -15.97 -4.76
CA TYR A 149 4.51 -14.51 -4.79
C TYR A 149 5.84 -13.81 -4.52
N TYR A 150 6.12 -12.79 -5.32
CA TYR A 150 7.30 -11.93 -5.20
C TYR A 150 6.89 -10.48 -5.11
N GLY A 151 7.40 -9.77 -4.10
CA GLY A 151 7.18 -8.33 -3.93
C GLY A 151 7.82 -7.54 -5.08
N VAL A 152 7.13 -6.50 -5.54
CA VAL A 152 7.60 -5.61 -6.60
C VAL A 152 7.64 -4.15 -6.13
N ASP A 153 8.56 -3.36 -6.70
CA ASP A 153 8.71 -1.93 -6.38
C ASP A 153 7.57 -1.10 -7.00
N ALA A 154 6.43 -1.13 -6.34
CA ALA A 154 5.22 -0.44 -6.72
C ALA A 154 4.41 -0.01 -5.49
N VAL A 155 3.40 0.81 -5.67
CA VAL A 155 2.41 1.16 -4.65
C VAL A 155 1.02 1.12 -5.28
N ILE A 156 0.16 0.25 -4.76
CA ILE A 156 -1.22 0.13 -5.23
C ILE A 156 -2.03 1.34 -4.73
N ASP A 157 -2.89 1.87 -5.59
CA ASP A 157 -3.89 2.83 -5.15
C ASP A 157 -4.88 2.15 -4.19
N LYS A 158 -5.03 2.74 -2.99
CA LYS A 158 -5.85 2.14 -1.91
C LYS A 158 -7.33 2.01 -2.27
N ASP A 159 -7.85 2.89 -3.13
CA ASP A 159 -9.26 2.89 -3.52
C ASP A 159 -9.51 1.73 -4.49
N PHE A 160 -8.59 1.49 -5.44
CA PHE A 160 -8.63 0.31 -6.30
C PHE A 160 -8.41 -1.00 -5.52
N ALA A 161 -7.48 -1.03 -4.57
CA ALA A 161 -7.28 -2.20 -3.72
C ALA A 161 -8.54 -2.51 -2.88
N SER A 162 -9.20 -1.47 -2.36
CA SER A 162 -10.45 -1.62 -1.61
C SER A 162 -11.59 -2.16 -2.48
N ALA A 163 -11.71 -1.68 -3.72
CA ALA A 163 -12.69 -2.20 -4.68
C ALA A 163 -12.41 -3.68 -5.01
N CYS A 164 -11.15 -4.02 -5.32
CA CYS A 164 -10.74 -5.41 -5.59
C CYS A 164 -11.04 -6.31 -4.38
N LEU A 165 -10.76 -5.87 -3.15
CA LEU A 165 -11.09 -6.62 -1.94
C LEU A 165 -12.60 -6.77 -1.77
N ALA A 166 -13.38 -5.70 -1.96
CA ALA A 166 -14.84 -5.74 -1.84
C ALA A 166 -15.46 -6.76 -2.79
N GLU A 167 -15.02 -6.79 -4.04
CA GLU A 167 -15.42 -7.81 -5.01
C GLU A 167 -14.98 -9.23 -4.56
N ALA A 168 -13.73 -9.36 -4.12
CA ALA A 168 -13.17 -10.65 -3.70
C ALA A 168 -13.91 -11.27 -2.52
N VAL A 169 -14.46 -10.48 -1.60
CA VAL A 169 -15.21 -10.96 -0.44
C VAL A 169 -16.74 -10.92 -0.63
N GLY A 170 -17.22 -10.42 -1.77
CA GLY A 170 -18.65 -10.30 -2.04
C GLY A 170 -19.36 -9.29 -1.15
N ALA A 171 -18.72 -8.15 -0.90
CA ALA A 171 -19.28 -7.10 -0.03
C ALA A 171 -20.53 -6.46 -0.65
N ASP A 172 -21.57 -6.25 0.17
CA ASP A 172 -22.81 -5.58 -0.25
C ASP A 172 -22.61 -4.08 -0.46
N TYR A 173 -21.68 -3.47 0.27
CA TYR A 173 -21.40 -2.03 0.24
C TYR A 173 -19.91 -1.76 0.34
N LEU A 174 -19.45 -0.71 -0.36
CA LEU A 174 -18.12 -0.13 -0.22
C LEU A 174 -18.25 1.36 0.13
N PHE A 175 -17.73 1.76 1.28
CA PHE A 175 -17.68 3.15 1.71
C PHE A 175 -16.25 3.67 1.66
N ILE A 176 -16.02 4.73 0.88
CA ILE A 176 -14.73 5.42 0.81
C ILE A 176 -14.85 6.72 1.59
N LEU A 177 -14.20 6.78 2.76
CA LEU A 177 -14.15 7.99 3.58
C LEU A 177 -13.09 8.94 3.03
N THR A 178 -13.51 10.12 2.60
CA THR A 178 -12.65 11.11 1.97
C THR A 178 -12.93 12.51 2.50
N ALA A 179 -12.00 13.44 2.29
CA ALA A 179 -12.13 14.84 2.69
C ALA A 179 -12.84 15.72 1.64
N VAL A 180 -13.27 15.14 0.52
CA VAL A 180 -13.97 15.85 -0.56
C VAL A 180 -15.45 15.48 -0.58
N ASP A 181 -16.31 16.43 -0.90
CA ASP A 181 -17.77 16.25 -0.86
C ASP A 181 -18.32 15.48 -2.07
N HIS A 182 -17.58 15.47 -3.18
CA HIS A 182 -18.05 14.90 -4.44
C HIS A 182 -16.95 14.14 -5.20
N VAL A 183 -17.35 13.11 -5.92
CA VAL A 183 -16.53 12.49 -6.98
C VAL A 183 -16.69 13.32 -8.24
N CYS A 184 -15.57 13.82 -8.77
CA CYS A 184 -15.58 14.63 -9.99
C CYS A 184 -15.31 13.76 -11.21
N LEU A 185 -16.08 13.97 -12.28
CA LEU A 185 -15.80 13.43 -13.61
C LEU A 185 -14.77 14.34 -14.31
N ASN A 186 -13.78 13.74 -14.95
CA ASN A 186 -12.74 14.45 -15.70
C ASN A 186 -12.01 15.52 -14.85
N PHE A 187 -11.71 15.17 -13.61
CA PHE A 187 -10.89 15.99 -12.73
C PHE A 187 -9.44 15.98 -13.24
N GLY A 188 -8.96 17.10 -13.78
CA GLY A 188 -7.62 17.29 -14.32
C GLY A 188 -7.26 18.76 -14.38
#